data_d7099e1b22257cec4485fe9ea434ac23
#
_entry.id   d7099e1b22257cec4485fe9ea434ac23
#
_cell.length_a   1.000
_cell.length_b   1.000
_cell.length_c   1.000
_cell.angle_alpha   90.00
_cell.angle_beta   90.00
_cell.angle_gamma   90.00
#
_symmetry.space_group_name_H-M   'P 1'
#
loop_
_entity.id
_entity.type
_entity.pdbx_description
1 polymer ?
#
loop_
_entity_poly.entity_id
_entity_poly.type
_entity_poly.pdbx_seq_one_letter_code
_entity_poly.pdbx_strand_id
1 'polypeptide(L)'
;MLPGHSSYCASGTTVPFHWRRYDHTSRAIDEALDSLEEAVFGKEGRLRNPYMVGTARGVFRAILERAEIGALEDPDEVRRIVRPTPGRMFEFRWNDIVVLEMHAGVQRRLTVPVRLLEIEASIRPNEALGLRAFEKDTAGSPDEVRAAQNHEIDLASRAFTALITDQPHSQK
;
A
#
# COMPACT_ATOMS: atom_id res chain seq x y z
N MET A 1 -4.19 20.21 -18.25
CA MET A 1 -4.22 19.09 -17.31
C MET A 1 -5.60 19.03 -16.68
N LEU A 2 -6.33 17.94 -16.86
CA LEU A 2 -7.63 17.76 -16.22
C LEU A 2 -7.42 17.54 -14.71
N PRO A 3 -8.02 18.34 -13.82
CA PRO A 3 -7.94 18.13 -12.40
C PRO A 3 -8.74 16.86 -12.06
N GLY A 4 -8.10 15.79 -11.67
CA GLY A 4 -8.77 14.56 -11.27
C GLY A 4 -8.00 13.26 -11.43
N HIS A 5 -6.76 13.29 -11.88
CA HIS A 5 -5.98 12.07 -12.15
C HIS A 5 -4.86 11.78 -11.15
N SER A 6 -4.35 12.77 -10.43
CA SER A 6 -3.27 12.59 -9.45
C SER A 6 -3.81 12.28 -8.06
N SER A 7 -3.05 11.52 -7.28
CA SER A 7 -3.31 11.28 -5.87
C SER A 7 -3.13 12.56 -5.04
N TYR A 8 -3.88 12.67 -3.94
CA TYR A 8 -3.61 13.70 -2.93
C TYR A 8 -2.19 13.59 -2.37
N CYS A 9 -1.66 12.36 -2.25
CA CYS A 9 -0.30 12.10 -1.79
C CYS A 9 0.80 12.59 -2.77
N ALA A 10 0.42 13.08 -3.95
CA ALA A 10 1.29 13.73 -4.96
C ALA A 10 0.85 15.17 -5.25
N SER A 11 0.07 15.80 -4.38
CA SER A 11 -0.55 17.10 -4.61
C SER A 11 0.29 18.31 -4.18
N GLY A 12 1.37 18.09 -3.44
CA GLY A 12 2.18 19.14 -2.81
C GLY A 12 1.54 19.73 -1.55
N THR A 13 0.50 19.11 -1.01
CA THR A 13 -0.20 19.55 0.21
C THR A 13 -0.22 18.43 1.25
N THR A 14 -0.32 18.81 2.53
CA THR A 14 -0.44 17.84 3.62
C THR A 14 -1.72 17.03 3.50
N VAL A 15 -1.59 15.72 3.61
CA VAL A 15 -2.66 14.73 3.48
C VAL A 15 -2.65 13.84 4.73
N PRO A 16 -3.69 13.86 5.58
CA PRO A 16 -3.81 12.87 6.64
C PRO A 16 -3.81 11.46 6.07
N PHE A 17 -2.83 10.65 6.46
CA PHE A 17 -2.77 9.24 6.10
C PHE A 17 -3.36 8.41 7.23
N HIS A 18 -4.29 7.52 6.88
CA HIS A 18 -4.95 6.58 7.77
C HIS A 18 -4.63 5.14 7.38
N TRP A 19 -4.70 4.21 8.34
CA TRP A 19 -4.51 2.79 8.06
C TRP A 19 -5.72 1.97 8.50
N ARG A 20 -6.40 1.35 7.55
CA ARG A 20 -7.57 0.47 7.70
C ARG A 20 -8.80 1.08 8.39
N ARG A 21 -8.71 2.29 8.93
CA ARG A 21 -9.81 3.02 9.57
C ARG A 21 -9.52 4.52 9.57
N TYR A 22 -10.57 5.32 9.53
CA TYR A 22 -10.45 6.76 9.69
C TYR A 22 -10.40 7.08 11.19
N ASP A 23 -9.25 7.04 11.77
CA ASP A 23 -8.99 7.52 13.10
C ASP A 23 -7.80 8.51 13.09
N HIS A 24 -7.80 9.42 14.03
CA HIS A 24 -6.73 10.41 14.15
C HIS A 24 -5.59 9.89 15.06
N THR A 25 -5.31 8.59 15.01
CA THR A 25 -4.20 8.04 15.78
C THR A 25 -2.88 8.33 15.08
N SER A 26 -1.89 8.78 15.85
CA SER A 26 -0.51 8.98 15.37
C SER A 26 0.21 7.67 14.97
N ARG A 27 -0.50 6.53 14.92
CA ARG A 27 0.06 5.19 14.71
C ARG A 27 -0.17 4.65 13.30
N ALA A 28 -0.88 5.37 12.44
CA ALA A 28 -1.26 4.86 11.11
C ALA A 28 -0.04 4.40 10.29
N ILE A 29 1.04 5.19 10.28
CA ILE A 29 2.28 4.82 9.59
C ILE A 29 2.90 3.56 10.23
N ASP A 30 2.98 3.47 11.54
CA ASP A 30 3.58 2.30 12.22
C ASP A 30 2.77 1.03 11.94
N GLU A 31 1.45 1.09 11.98
CA GLU A 31 0.56 -0.04 11.65
C GLU A 31 0.69 -0.44 10.16
N ALA A 32 0.84 0.52 9.26
CA ALA A 32 1.11 0.26 7.85
C ALA A 32 2.48 -0.40 7.65
N LEU A 33 3.50 0.05 8.38
CA LEU A 33 4.84 -0.54 8.37
C LEU A 33 4.84 -1.99 8.86
N ASP A 34 4.09 -2.30 9.92
CA ASP A 34 3.96 -3.68 10.41
C ASP A 34 3.30 -4.57 9.36
N SER A 35 2.30 -4.05 8.64
CA SER A 35 1.63 -4.78 7.56
C SER A 35 2.53 -4.97 6.33
N LEU A 36 3.34 -3.98 5.97
CA LEU A 36 4.33 -4.07 4.89
C LEU A 36 5.44 -5.05 5.25
N GLU A 37 5.94 -5.03 6.49
CA GLU A 37 6.92 -5.98 6.99
C GLU A 37 6.38 -7.41 6.90
N GLU A 38 5.16 -7.65 7.39
CA GLU A 38 4.54 -8.98 7.34
C GLU A 38 4.29 -9.46 5.90
N ALA A 39 3.87 -8.57 5.01
CA ALA A 39 3.67 -8.90 3.59
C ALA A 39 4.95 -9.40 2.90
N VAL A 40 6.11 -8.91 3.32
CA VAL A 40 7.41 -9.24 2.72
C VAL A 40 8.11 -10.37 3.45
N PHE A 41 8.22 -10.27 4.78
CA PHE A 41 9.03 -11.18 5.59
C PHE A 41 8.22 -12.27 6.29
N GLY A 42 6.88 -12.21 6.23
CA GLY A 42 5.97 -13.25 6.73
C GLY A 42 5.80 -14.45 5.80
N LYS A 43 6.36 -14.39 4.58
CA LYS A 43 6.26 -15.48 3.60
C LYS A 43 7.10 -16.69 4.00
N GLU A 44 6.62 -17.87 3.65
CA GLU A 44 7.37 -19.10 3.84
C GLU A 44 8.73 -19.05 3.11
N GLY A 45 9.77 -19.55 3.79
CA GLY A 45 11.13 -19.52 3.28
C GLY A 45 11.86 -18.17 3.40
N ARG A 46 11.18 -17.08 3.77
CA ARG A 46 11.81 -15.76 4.00
C ARG A 46 12.59 -15.72 5.30
N LEU A 47 13.80 -15.21 5.23
CA LEU A 47 14.63 -15.02 6.41
C LEU A 47 14.37 -13.63 7.01
N ARG A 48 13.92 -13.59 8.27
CA ARG A 48 13.76 -12.34 9.03
C ARG A 48 15.12 -11.90 9.61
N ASN A 49 16.00 -11.42 8.74
CA ASN A 49 17.25 -10.80 9.18
C ASN A 49 16.95 -9.38 9.72
N PRO A 50 17.27 -9.07 11.00
CA PRO A 50 16.93 -7.77 11.61
C PRO A 50 17.47 -6.56 10.85
N TYR A 51 18.66 -6.67 10.26
CA TYR A 51 19.24 -5.59 9.45
C TYR A 51 18.43 -5.33 8.18
N MET A 52 18.04 -6.39 7.48
CA MET A 52 17.25 -6.25 6.24
C MET A 52 15.83 -5.77 6.52
N VAL A 53 15.20 -6.27 7.59
CA VAL A 53 13.89 -5.79 8.06
C VAL A 53 13.97 -4.30 8.39
N GLY A 54 14.97 -3.87 9.16
CA GLY A 54 15.18 -2.46 9.51
C GLY A 54 15.38 -1.57 8.29
N THR A 55 16.18 -2.03 7.32
CA THR A 55 16.40 -1.31 6.06
C THR A 55 15.10 -1.17 5.25
N ALA A 56 14.35 -2.27 5.09
CA ALA A 56 13.07 -2.24 4.38
C ALA A 56 12.05 -1.31 5.07
N ARG A 57 11.93 -1.37 6.41
CA ARG A 57 11.05 -0.46 7.17
C ARG A 57 11.44 0.99 6.97
N GLY A 58 12.73 1.33 6.92
CA GLY A 58 13.20 2.70 6.64
C GLY A 58 12.76 3.18 5.25
N VAL A 59 12.88 2.32 4.25
CA VAL A 59 12.44 2.62 2.86
C VAL A 59 10.91 2.76 2.78
N PHE A 60 10.15 1.89 3.46
CA PHE A 60 8.69 2.01 3.52
C PHE A 60 8.27 3.31 4.21
N ARG A 61 8.86 3.63 5.35
CA ARG A 61 8.57 4.85 6.12
C ARG A 61 8.81 6.10 5.30
N ALA A 62 9.91 6.18 4.57
CA ALA A 62 10.25 7.34 3.75
C ALA A 62 9.15 7.68 2.72
N ILE A 63 8.56 6.69 2.08
CA ILE A 63 7.44 6.90 1.14
C ILE A 63 6.16 7.31 1.89
N LEU A 64 5.83 6.66 3.01
CA LEU A 64 4.63 7.00 3.79
C LEU A 64 4.70 8.43 4.37
N GLU A 65 5.83 8.86 4.88
CA GLU A 65 6.05 10.23 5.36
C GLU A 65 5.97 11.27 4.22
N ARG A 66 6.50 10.93 3.04
CA ARG A 66 6.36 11.79 1.84
C ARG A 66 4.91 11.83 1.35
N ALA A 67 4.16 10.73 1.48
CA ALA A 67 2.73 10.71 1.16
C ALA A 67 1.93 11.71 2.02
N GLU A 68 2.23 11.80 3.32
CA GLU A 68 1.56 12.73 4.25
C GLU A 68 1.81 14.21 3.90
N ILE A 69 2.90 14.54 3.25
CA ILE A 69 3.18 15.92 2.79
C ILE A 69 2.86 16.13 1.31
N GLY A 70 2.24 15.14 0.66
CA GLY A 70 1.86 15.23 -0.75
C GLY A 70 3.04 15.22 -1.73
N ALA A 71 4.19 14.65 -1.34
CA ALA A 71 5.45 14.74 -2.08
C ALA A 71 5.82 13.46 -2.84
N LEU A 72 4.85 12.57 -3.11
CA LEU A 72 5.10 11.38 -3.93
C LEU A 72 5.20 11.73 -5.42
N GLU A 73 5.97 10.95 -6.14
CA GLU A 73 6.16 11.07 -7.58
C GLU A 73 5.21 10.13 -8.34
N ASP A 74 4.31 10.71 -9.13
CA ASP A 74 3.39 9.99 -10.02
C ASP A 74 4.05 9.87 -11.43
N PRO A 75 4.14 8.69 -12.03
CA PRO A 75 3.62 7.38 -11.60
C PRO A 75 4.62 6.46 -10.89
N ASP A 76 5.79 6.93 -10.52
CA ASP A 76 6.87 6.06 -10.06
C ASP A 76 6.64 5.54 -8.63
N GLU A 77 6.22 6.41 -7.72
CA GLU A 77 5.97 6.08 -6.31
C GLU A 77 4.48 5.90 -5.98
N VAL A 78 3.59 6.59 -6.69
CA VAL A 78 2.14 6.44 -6.57
C VAL A 78 1.50 6.32 -7.95
N ARG A 79 0.59 5.37 -8.13
CA ARG A 79 -0.08 5.13 -9.41
C ARG A 79 -1.56 4.84 -9.23
N ARG A 80 -2.38 5.48 -10.05
CA ARG A 80 -3.83 5.23 -10.06
C ARG A 80 -4.17 3.82 -10.54
N ILE A 81 -5.11 3.17 -9.87
CA ILE A 81 -5.74 1.93 -10.31
C ILE A 81 -6.81 2.25 -11.34
N VAL A 82 -6.62 1.75 -12.57
CA VAL A 82 -7.52 2.01 -13.70
C VAL A 82 -8.51 0.85 -13.83
N ARG A 83 -9.44 0.74 -12.87
CA ARG A 83 -10.58 -0.18 -12.91
C ARG A 83 -11.65 0.34 -11.94
N PRO A 84 -12.92 -0.14 -12.04
CA PRO A 84 -13.96 0.26 -11.09
C PRO A 84 -13.57 -0.08 -9.65
N THR A 85 -13.63 0.91 -8.77
CA THR A 85 -13.37 0.80 -7.32
C THR A 85 -14.36 1.73 -6.59
N PRO A 86 -14.64 1.49 -5.29
CA PRO A 86 -15.62 2.28 -4.54
C PRO A 86 -15.21 3.74 -4.29
N GLY A 87 -14.01 4.10 -4.68
CA GLY A 87 -13.45 5.45 -4.62
C GLY A 87 -12.26 5.55 -5.56
N ARG A 88 -11.49 6.63 -5.51
CA ARG A 88 -10.23 6.73 -6.25
C ARG A 88 -9.18 5.89 -5.53
N MET A 89 -8.79 4.79 -6.11
CA MET A 89 -7.78 3.89 -5.53
C MET A 89 -6.44 4.11 -6.21
N PHE A 90 -5.38 4.11 -5.42
CA PHE A 90 -4.00 4.21 -5.87
C PHE A 90 -3.15 3.12 -5.23
N GLU A 91 -2.01 2.81 -5.84
CA GLU A 91 -0.98 1.97 -5.27
C GLU A 91 0.28 2.77 -4.98
N PHE A 92 0.81 2.69 -3.75
CA PHE A 92 2.17 3.09 -3.44
C PHE A 92 3.11 1.98 -3.85
N ARG A 93 4.28 2.33 -4.36
CA ARG A 93 5.16 1.42 -5.10
C ARG A 93 6.58 1.43 -4.55
N TRP A 94 7.04 0.25 -4.17
CA TRP A 94 8.45 -0.04 -3.86
C TRP A 94 8.88 -1.16 -4.81
N ASN A 95 9.88 -0.91 -5.65
CA ASN A 95 10.28 -1.87 -6.68
C ASN A 95 11.51 -2.70 -6.30
N ASP A 96 12.29 -2.24 -5.30
CA ASP A 96 13.63 -2.74 -5.03
C ASP A 96 13.83 -3.17 -3.57
N ILE A 97 12.85 -3.83 -2.97
CA ILE A 97 12.98 -4.35 -1.61
C ILE A 97 13.81 -5.63 -1.62
N VAL A 98 14.95 -5.58 -0.94
CA VAL A 98 15.87 -6.72 -0.90
C VAL A 98 15.49 -7.67 0.24
N VAL A 99 15.41 -8.95 -0.07
CA VAL A 99 15.08 -10.03 0.87
C VAL A 99 16.04 -11.20 0.73
N LEU A 100 16.12 -12.03 1.76
CA LEU A 100 16.78 -13.33 1.73
C LEU A 100 15.73 -14.43 1.83
N GLU A 101 15.89 -15.46 1.01
CA GLU A 101 15.00 -16.61 0.96
C GLU A 101 15.80 -17.91 0.99
N MET A 102 15.30 -18.89 1.75
CA MET A 102 15.81 -20.26 1.72
C MET A 102 15.00 -21.08 0.71
N HIS A 103 15.66 -21.59 -0.30
CA HIS A 103 15.06 -22.50 -1.26
C HIS A 103 15.91 -23.76 -1.41
N ALA A 104 15.33 -24.92 -1.14
CA ALA A 104 16.03 -26.23 -1.18
C ALA A 104 17.37 -26.23 -0.40
N GLY A 105 17.40 -25.60 0.77
CA GLY A 105 18.61 -25.51 1.61
C GLY A 105 19.63 -24.46 1.16
N VAL A 106 19.37 -23.71 0.11
CA VAL A 106 20.26 -22.65 -0.41
C VAL A 106 19.66 -21.28 -0.12
N GLN A 107 20.47 -20.41 0.48
CA GLN A 107 20.10 -19.01 0.68
C GLN A 107 20.24 -18.22 -0.62
N ARG A 108 19.21 -17.49 -0.98
CA ARG A 108 19.18 -16.60 -2.15
C ARG A 108 18.83 -15.18 -1.74
N ARG A 109 19.48 -14.22 -2.38
CA ARG A 109 19.13 -12.80 -2.29
C ARG A 109 18.22 -12.45 -3.45
N LEU A 110 17.06 -11.87 -3.15
CA LEU A 110 16.07 -11.48 -4.13
C LEU A 110 15.73 -10.01 -3.97
N THR A 111 15.27 -9.39 -5.05
CA THR A 111 14.63 -8.08 -5.04
C THR A 111 13.17 -8.26 -5.39
N VAL A 112 12.30 -7.75 -4.54
CA VAL A 112 10.85 -7.95 -4.68
C VAL A 112 10.09 -6.62 -4.75
N PRO A 113 9.08 -6.51 -5.63
CA PRO A 113 8.21 -5.35 -5.66
C PRO A 113 7.13 -5.46 -4.59
N VAL A 114 6.94 -4.38 -3.84
CA VAL A 114 5.92 -4.27 -2.78
C VAL A 114 4.93 -3.18 -3.13
N ARG A 115 3.69 -3.37 -2.74
CA ARG A 115 2.58 -2.44 -3.00
C ARG A 115 1.77 -2.20 -1.73
N LEU A 116 1.28 -0.99 -1.59
CA LEU A 116 0.24 -0.63 -0.64
C LEU A 116 -0.90 0.01 -1.42
N LEU A 117 -2.11 -0.53 -1.27
CA LEU A 117 -3.32 0.05 -1.84
C LEU A 117 -3.92 1.05 -0.86
N GLU A 118 -4.16 2.24 -1.35
CA GLU A 118 -4.87 3.29 -0.62
C GLU A 118 -6.07 3.78 -1.42
N ILE A 119 -7.05 4.37 -0.74
CA ILE A 119 -8.24 4.94 -1.33
C ILE A 119 -8.45 6.38 -0.87
N GLU A 120 -8.80 7.23 -1.83
CA GLU A 120 -9.21 8.61 -1.62
C GLU A 120 -10.72 8.70 -1.86
N ALA A 121 -11.48 8.72 -0.78
CA ALA A 121 -12.92 8.66 -0.83
C ALA A 121 -13.55 10.06 -0.79
N SER A 122 -14.63 10.28 -1.55
CA SER A 122 -15.35 11.56 -1.57
C SER A 122 -15.98 11.93 -0.22
N ILE A 123 -16.23 10.94 0.65
CA ILE A 123 -16.75 11.14 2.01
C ILE A 123 -15.70 11.73 2.97
N ARG A 124 -14.42 11.64 2.61
CA ARG A 124 -13.27 12.17 3.35
C ARG A 124 -12.32 12.86 2.37
N PRO A 125 -12.69 14.04 1.86
CA PRO A 125 -11.88 14.75 0.89
C PRO A 125 -10.52 15.15 1.49
N ASN A 126 -9.48 15.05 0.68
CA ASN A 126 -8.09 15.33 1.05
C ASN A 126 -7.48 14.41 2.13
N GLU A 127 -8.07 13.23 2.36
CA GLU A 127 -7.52 12.21 3.21
C GLU A 127 -7.20 10.95 2.39
N ALA A 128 -6.15 10.21 2.76
CA ALA A 128 -5.75 8.95 2.15
C ALA A 128 -5.91 7.81 3.17
N LEU A 129 -6.55 6.72 2.77
CA LEU A 129 -6.77 5.55 3.61
C LEU A 129 -6.05 4.34 3.03
N GLY A 130 -4.94 3.93 3.64
CA GLY A 130 -4.26 2.67 3.33
C GLY A 130 -5.12 1.48 3.76
N LEU A 131 -5.27 0.51 2.88
CA LEU A 131 -6.16 -0.63 3.07
C LEU A 131 -5.42 -1.96 3.10
N ARG A 132 -4.42 -2.13 2.24
CA ARG A 132 -3.76 -3.40 2.04
C ARG A 132 -2.31 -3.25 1.59
N ALA A 133 -1.42 -4.04 2.20
CA ALA A 133 -0.03 -4.18 1.79
C ALA A 133 0.21 -5.60 1.26
N PHE A 134 0.98 -5.74 0.18
CA PHE A 134 1.32 -7.04 -0.39
C PHE A 134 2.61 -6.97 -1.21
N GLU A 135 3.32 -8.10 -1.28
CA GLU A 135 4.38 -8.29 -2.27
C GLU A 135 3.71 -8.66 -3.60
N LYS A 136 4.00 -7.89 -4.64
CA LYS A 136 3.46 -8.13 -5.97
C LYS A 136 4.05 -9.41 -6.54
N ASP A 137 3.20 -10.35 -6.93
CA ASP A 137 3.63 -11.52 -7.66
C ASP A 137 4.16 -11.11 -9.04
N THR A 138 5.33 -11.61 -9.40
CA THR A 138 5.98 -11.41 -10.69
C THR A 138 6.24 -12.74 -11.40
N ALA A 139 5.89 -13.86 -10.75
CA ALA A 139 5.98 -15.18 -11.34
C ALA A 139 4.73 -15.52 -12.15
N GLY A 140 4.91 -16.29 -13.20
CA GLY A 140 3.82 -16.73 -14.06
C GLY A 140 3.61 -15.87 -15.31
N SER A 141 2.53 -16.15 -16.02
CA SER A 141 2.13 -15.41 -17.22
C SER A 141 1.61 -14.00 -16.87
N PRO A 142 1.61 -13.06 -17.83
CA PRO A 142 1.04 -11.73 -17.62
C PRO A 142 -0.41 -11.74 -17.09
N ASP A 143 -1.20 -12.73 -17.49
CA ASP A 143 -2.59 -12.85 -17.06
C ASP A 143 -2.70 -13.35 -15.62
N GLU A 144 -1.84 -14.28 -15.18
CA GLU A 144 -1.76 -14.75 -13.80
C GLU A 144 -1.31 -13.61 -12.87
N VAL A 145 -0.28 -12.85 -13.24
CA VAL A 145 0.19 -11.68 -12.51
C VAL A 145 -0.92 -10.63 -12.38
N ARG A 146 -1.67 -10.39 -13.47
CA ARG A 146 -2.81 -9.47 -13.46
C ARG A 146 -3.95 -9.96 -12.58
N ALA A 147 -4.26 -11.25 -12.62
CA ALA A 147 -5.29 -11.86 -11.79
C ALA A 147 -4.94 -11.76 -10.30
N ALA A 148 -3.70 -12.02 -9.93
CA ALA A 148 -3.21 -11.87 -8.55
C ALA A 148 -3.35 -10.42 -8.07
N GLN A 149 -2.94 -9.44 -8.88
CA GLN A 149 -3.09 -8.02 -8.54
C GLN A 149 -4.56 -7.60 -8.42
N ASN A 150 -5.42 -8.07 -9.33
CA ASN A 150 -6.86 -7.81 -9.28
C ASN A 150 -7.50 -8.38 -8.01
N HIS A 151 -7.07 -9.55 -7.56
CA HIS A 151 -7.52 -10.14 -6.31
C HIS A 151 -7.21 -9.24 -5.10
N GLU A 152 -6.00 -8.67 -5.03
CA GLU A 152 -5.62 -7.73 -3.96
C GLU A 152 -6.46 -6.45 -3.98
N ILE A 153 -6.75 -5.92 -5.17
CA ILE A 153 -7.62 -4.75 -5.35
C ILE A 153 -9.07 -5.06 -4.90
N ASP A 154 -9.57 -6.25 -5.20
CA ASP A 154 -10.92 -6.67 -4.78
C ASP A 154 -11.01 -6.85 -3.26
N LEU A 155 -9.96 -7.37 -2.62
CA LEU A 155 -9.88 -7.44 -1.16
C LEU A 155 -9.87 -6.05 -0.51
N ALA A 156 -9.08 -5.13 -1.04
CA ALA A 156 -9.04 -3.75 -0.56
C ALA A 156 -10.41 -3.04 -0.74
N SER A 157 -11.06 -3.24 -1.90
CA SER A 157 -12.39 -2.68 -2.19
C SER A 157 -13.45 -3.19 -1.22
N ARG A 158 -13.43 -4.48 -0.90
CA ARG A 158 -14.34 -5.08 0.09
C ARG A 158 -14.10 -4.56 1.50
N ALA A 159 -12.83 -4.42 1.89
CA ALA A 159 -12.46 -3.87 3.20
C ALA A 159 -12.97 -2.43 3.36
N PHE A 160 -12.82 -1.60 2.32
CA PHE A 160 -13.35 -0.24 2.34
C PHE A 160 -14.88 -0.21 2.41
N THR A 161 -15.57 -1.01 1.60
CA THR A 161 -17.03 -1.08 1.61
C THR A 161 -17.57 -1.50 2.97
N ALA A 162 -16.97 -2.49 3.61
CA ALA A 162 -17.31 -2.90 4.97
C ALA A 162 -17.15 -1.75 5.97
N LEU A 163 -16.01 -1.04 5.91
CA LEU A 163 -15.71 0.08 6.78
C LEU A 163 -16.76 1.19 6.71
N ILE A 164 -17.19 1.57 5.50
CA ILE A 164 -18.18 2.65 5.34
C ILE A 164 -19.61 2.20 5.69
N THR A 165 -19.90 0.91 5.57
CA THR A 165 -21.21 0.33 5.93
C THR A 165 -21.35 0.21 7.46
N ASP A 166 -20.28 -0.11 8.16
CA ASP A 166 -20.26 -0.28 9.61
C ASP A 166 -20.17 1.05 10.38
N GLN A 167 -19.96 2.18 9.71
CA GLN A 167 -20.05 3.48 10.36
C GLN A 167 -21.53 3.81 10.62
N PRO A 168 -21.98 3.87 11.89
CA PRO A 168 -23.33 4.33 12.19
C PRO A 168 -23.47 5.74 11.64
N HIS A 169 -24.55 5.98 10.88
CA HIS A 169 -24.90 7.29 10.35
C HIS A 169 -25.02 8.27 11.51
N SER A 170 -23.95 8.95 11.85
CA SER A 170 -23.98 10.13 12.70
C SER A 170 -24.54 11.27 11.87
N GLN A 171 -25.84 11.15 11.52
CA GLN A 171 -26.64 12.29 11.14
C GLN A 171 -27.08 12.98 12.42
N LYS A 172 -26.47 14.12 12.72
CA LYS A 172 -27.16 15.25 13.36
C LYS A 172 -26.41 16.51 13.02
#